data_18c7ec0aab56bdf6ceb9ecdfde7d84ec
#
_entry.id   18c7ec0aab56bdf6ceb9ecdfde7d84ec
#
_cell.length_a   1.000
_cell.length_b   1.000
_cell.length_c   1.000
_cell.angle_alpha   90.00
_cell.angle_beta   90.00
_cell.angle_gamma   90.00
#
_symmetry.space_group_name_H-M   'P 1'
#
loop_
_entity.id
_entity.type
_entity.pdbx_description
1 polymer ?
#
loop_
_entity_poly.entity_id
_entity_poly.type
_entity_poly.pdbx_seq_one_letter_code
_entity_poly.pdbx_strand_id
1 'polypeptide(L)'
;MGGTEIFKAIDNNYLHSEIGFPGHDHASLYNVATMEPIIRGLLQEHGVIIKTQARLTDVEMSGQTIKAVIFREKGEKENQRLAADVFIDTTGTAGPAANCNKYGNGCAMCVLRCHSFGGRVSLAAKAGVKEMIGRKGDQTGAFSGSCKLLKESLDPSLLRTLNNEGVAVVPIPEKLKLTGKLSIKACQQYALPEFENNVVLLDTGHAKLMTPFYPIDELRLIPGFENARYEDPYSGGMGNSIRYMGMSPRNDALKVEGVENLYCGGEKAGLLVGHTEAICTGTVAGYNAVQMAKGGK
;
A
#
# COMPACT_ATOMS: atom_id res chain seq x y z
N MET A 1 23.34 -4.70 -6.28
CA MET A 1 22.04 -4.32 -6.84
C MET A 1 21.41 -3.31 -5.89
N GLY A 2 20.79 -2.25 -6.41
CA GLY A 2 20.10 -1.27 -5.58
C GLY A 2 18.95 -1.89 -4.78
N GLY A 3 18.50 -1.21 -3.74
CA GLY A 3 17.49 -1.68 -2.79
C GLY A 3 18.06 -2.45 -1.59
N THR A 4 19.27 -2.97 -1.66
CA THR A 4 19.90 -3.71 -0.56
C THR A 4 20.00 -2.88 0.73
N GLU A 5 20.26 -1.58 0.61
CA GLU A 5 20.36 -0.68 1.76
C GLU A 5 19.01 -0.45 2.44
N ILE A 6 17.95 -0.36 1.64
CA ILE A 6 16.57 -0.25 2.17
C ILE A 6 16.20 -1.53 2.92
N PHE A 7 16.48 -2.71 2.35
CA PHE A 7 16.23 -3.98 3.02
C PHE A 7 17.05 -4.11 4.30
N LYS A 8 18.33 -3.76 4.28
CA LYS A 8 19.17 -3.74 5.50
C LYS A 8 18.62 -2.78 6.57
N ALA A 9 18.14 -1.61 6.18
CA ALA A 9 17.52 -0.68 7.11
C ALA A 9 16.25 -1.27 7.74
N ILE A 10 15.46 -2.00 6.98
CA ILE A 10 14.28 -2.72 7.49
C ILE A 10 14.72 -3.84 8.42
N ASP A 11 15.65 -4.68 7.99
CA ASP A 11 16.11 -5.85 8.74
C ASP A 11 16.80 -5.48 10.06
N ASN A 12 17.45 -4.32 10.13
CA ASN A 12 18.07 -3.81 11.35
C ASN A 12 17.07 -3.17 12.34
N ASN A 13 15.78 -3.03 11.96
CA ASN A 13 14.78 -2.30 12.73
C ASN A 13 13.45 -3.05 12.85
N TYR A 14 13.47 -4.37 12.79
CA TYR A 14 12.25 -5.14 13.05
C TYR A 14 11.94 -5.24 14.55
N LEU A 15 10.68 -5.46 14.88
CA LEU A 15 10.20 -5.77 16.24
C LEU A 15 10.38 -7.26 16.54
N HIS A 16 10.06 -8.09 15.57
CA HIS A 16 10.08 -9.53 15.66
C HIS A 16 10.70 -10.10 14.37
N SER A 17 11.44 -11.21 14.51
CA SER A 17 12.01 -11.96 13.38
C SER A 17 11.71 -13.44 13.52
N GLU A 18 11.85 -14.16 12.43
CA GLU A 18 11.60 -15.62 12.38
C GLU A 18 10.20 -16.01 12.87
N ILE A 19 9.20 -15.17 12.55
CA ILE A 19 7.82 -15.39 12.96
C ILE A 19 7.09 -16.28 11.96
N GLY A 20 6.53 -17.39 12.46
CA GLY A 20 5.64 -18.25 11.69
C GLY A 20 4.17 -17.86 11.85
N PHE A 21 3.46 -17.71 10.75
CA PHE A 21 2.00 -17.56 10.71
C PHE A 21 1.47 -18.07 9.36
N PRO A 22 0.15 -18.29 9.19
CA PRO A 22 -0.37 -18.86 7.96
C PRO A 22 0.15 -18.15 6.70
N GLY A 23 0.81 -18.91 5.82
CA GLY A 23 1.43 -18.44 4.60
C GLY A 23 2.86 -17.90 4.73
N HIS A 24 3.44 -17.90 5.92
CA HIS A 24 4.83 -17.51 6.18
C HIS A 24 5.46 -18.37 7.26
N ASP A 25 6.70 -18.83 7.03
CA ASP A 25 7.48 -19.60 7.99
C ASP A 25 8.57 -18.75 8.67
N HIS A 26 9.04 -17.69 8.02
CA HIS A 26 10.15 -16.83 8.47
C HIS A 26 9.85 -15.36 8.20
N ALA A 27 8.82 -14.82 8.82
CA ALA A 27 8.48 -13.42 8.64
C ALA A 27 9.25 -12.50 9.62
N SER A 28 9.59 -11.31 9.17
CA SER A 28 10.02 -10.22 10.05
C SER A 28 8.94 -9.14 10.12
N LEU A 29 8.64 -8.69 11.31
CA LEU A 29 7.64 -7.67 11.58
C LEU A 29 8.31 -6.39 12.08
N TYR A 30 7.96 -5.26 11.52
CA TYR A 30 8.49 -3.96 11.93
C TYR A 30 7.38 -2.99 12.33
N ASN A 31 7.74 -2.02 13.16
CA ASN A 31 6.83 -0.93 13.51
C ASN A 31 6.73 0.05 12.34
N VAL A 32 5.56 0.14 11.74
CA VAL A 32 5.31 1.00 10.57
C VAL A 32 5.49 2.49 10.85
N ALA A 33 5.27 2.92 12.10
CA ALA A 33 5.41 4.32 12.49
C ALA A 33 6.87 4.76 12.61
N THR A 34 7.77 3.85 13.02
CA THR A 34 9.20 4.14 13.14
C THR A 34 9.96 3.88 11.84
N MET A 35 9.45 3.01 10.99
CA MET A 35 10.12 2.64 9.73
C MET A 35 10.16 3.80 8.73
N GLU A 36 9.11 4.59 8.64
CA GLU A 36 9.05 5.74 7.71
C GLU A 36 10.18 6.76 7.99
N PRO A 37 10.39 7.24 9.22
CA PRO A 37 11.53 8.13 9.54
C PRO A 37 12.90 7.52 9.20
N ILE A 38 13.08 6.22 9.43
CA ILE A 38 14.34 5.52 9.13
C ILE A 38 14.62 5.53 7.63
N ILE A 39 13.65 5.14 6.80
CA ILE A 39 13.79 5.14 5.35
C ILE A 39 13.95 6.57 4.81
N ARG A 40 13.23 7.52 5.37
CA ARG A 40 13.37 8.95 5.01
C ARG A 40 14.79 9.45 5.29
N GLY A 41 15.33 9.15 6.47
CA GLY A 41 16.71 9.51 6.84
C GLY A 41 17.71 8.91 5.85
N LEU A 42 17.59 7.62 5.55
CA LEU A 42 18.45 6.93 4.59
C LEU A 42 18.42 7.61 3.20
N LEU A 43 17.26 7.96 2.71
CA LEU A 43 17.13 8.64 1.42
C LEU A 43 17.78 10.04 1.44
N GLN A 44 17.60 10.79 2.53
CA GLN A 44 18.19 12.11 2.69
C GLN A 44 19.73 12.06 2.80
N GLU A 45 20.29 11.07 3.49
CA GLU A 45 21.74 10.81 3.56
C GLU A 45 22.34 10.55 2.17
N HIS A 46 21.56 9.96 1.26
CA HIS A 46 21.93 9.77 -0.14
C HIS A 46 21.62 10.96 -1.05
N GLY A 47 21.28 12.12 -0.48
CA GLY A 47 21.03 13.35 -1.21
C GLY A 47 19.67 13.42 -1.92
N VAL A 48 18.73 12.53 -1.59
CA VAL A 48 17.38 12.58 -2.16
C VAL A 48 16.60 13.75 -1.56
N ILE A 49 16.10 14.64 -2.40
CA ILE A 49 15.25 15.76 -2.00
C ILE A 49 13.81 15.24 -1.87
N ILE A 50 13.29 15.26 -0.65
CA ILE A 50 11.93 14.81 -0.36
C ILE A 50 11.02 16.01 -0.13
N LYS A 51 10.04 16.21 -1.00
CA LYS A 51 8.99 17.22 -0.86
C LYS A 51 7.70 16.57 -0.39
N THR A 52 7.34 16.79 0.87
CA THR A 52 6.06 16.35 1.44
C THR A 52 4.99 17.42 1.23
N GLN A 53 3.71 17.01 1.29
CA GLN A 53 2.57 17.92 1.08
C GLN A 53 2.61 18.65 -0.28
N ALA A 54 3.34 18.10 -1.23
CA ALA A 54 3.44 18.57 -2.60
C ALA A 54 2.58 17.66 -3.50
N ARG A 55 1.63 18.24 -4.19
CA ARG A 55 0.69 17.51 -5.04
C ARG A 55 0.90 17.84 -6.51
N LEU A 56 1.14 16.81 -7.31
CA LEU A 56 1.13 16.93 -8.76
C LEU A 56 -0.23 17.46 -9.24
N THR A 57 -0.21 18.47 -10.08
CA THR A 57 -1.41 19.06 -10.69
C THR A 57 -1.47 18.83 -12.19
N ASP A 58 -0.31 18.88 -12.86
CA ASP A 58 -0.22 18.71 -14.31
C ASP A 58 1.19 18.33 -14.77
N VAL A 59 1.37 18.13 -16.08
CA VAL A 59 2.65 17.91 -16.75
C VAL A 59 2.77 18.76 -18.01
N GLU A 60 3.97 19.17 -18.33
CA GLU A 60 4.30 19.79 -19.62
C GLU A 60 4.89 18.74 -20.57
N MET A 61 4.25 18.56 -21.70
CA MET A 61 4.65 17.60 -22.71
C MET A 61 5.25 18.28 -23.94
N SER A 62 6.22 17.61 -24.57
CA SER A 62 6.69 17.92 -25.93
C SER A 62 6.72 16.62 -26.74
N GLY A 63 5.72 16.42 -27.58
CA GLY A 63 5.49 15.11 -28.18
C GLY A 63 5.25 14.04 -27.12
N GLN A 64 6.03 12.98 -27.14
CA GLN A 64 5.96 11.87 -26.17
C GLN A 64 6.91 12.05 -24.96
N THR A 65 7.51 13.23 -24.79
CA THR A 65 8.49 13.49 -23.73
C THR A 65 7.92 14.45 -22.70
N ILE A 66 7.99 14.12 -21.41
CA ILE A 66 7.68 15.02 -20.30
C ILE A 66 8.85 16.01 -20.17
N LYS A 67 8.56 17.30 -20.19
CA LYS A 67 9.54 18.37 -19.97
C LYS A 67 9.57 18.86 -18.52
N ALA A 68 8.43 18.84 -17.86
CA ALA A 68 8.33 19.23 -16.45
C ALA A 68 7.08 18.63 -15.82
N VAL A 69 7.11 18.50 -14.51
CA VAL A 69 5.91 18.31 -13.69
C VAL A 69 5.50 19.61 -13.05
N ILE A 70 4.20 19.81 -12.93
CA ILE A 70 3.59 20.96 -12.26
C ILE A 70 2.97 20.45 -10.96
N PHE A 71 3.34 21.05 -9.85
CA PHE A 71 2.86 20.63 -8.54
C PHE A 71 2.56 21.84 -7.65
N ARG A 72 1.78 21.61 -6.60
CA ARG A 72 1.43 22.63 -5.60
C ARG A 72 1.79 22.11 -4.22
N GLU A 73 2.51 22.89 -3.46
CA GLU A 73 2.77 22.63 -2.04
C GLU A 73 1.60 23.16 -1.19
N LYS A 74 1.36 22.51 -0.05
CA LYS A 74 0.30 22.95 0.86
C LYS A 74 0.60 24.35 1.41
N GLY A 75 -0.40 25.21 1.32
CA GLY A 75 -0.27 26.62 1.73
C GLY A 75 0.11 27.57 0.60
N GLU A 76 0.67 27.05 -0.49
CA GLU A 76 1.03 27.87 -1.65
C GLU A 76 -0.19 28.11 -2.56
N LYS A 77 -0.28 29.33 -3.10
CA LYS A 77 -1.33 29.71 -4.05
C LYS A 77 -0.93 29.36 -5.48
N GLU A 78 0.36 29.39 -5.78
CA GLU A 78 0.89 29.19 -7.11
C GLU A 78 1.40 27.77 -7.32
N ASN A 79 1.31 27.30 -8.54
CA ASN A 79 1.92 26.05 -8.95
C ASN A 79 3.41 26.25 -9.15
N GLN A 80 4.20 25.27 -8.75
CA GLN A 80 5.62 25.19 -9.01
C GLN A 80 5.88 24.28 -10.20
N ARG A 81 7.00 24.52 -10.88
CA ARG A 81 7.47 23.76 -12.03
C ARG A 81 8.79 23.09 -11.70
N LEU A 82 8.90 21.80 -12.00
CA LEU A 82 10.14 21.03 -11.85
C LEU A 82 10.42 20.28 -13.16
N ALA A 83 11.54 20.64 -13.80
CA ALA A 83 12.06 19.95 -14.96
C ALA A 83 13.01 18.82 -14.54
N ALA A 84 13.01 17.73 -15.30
CA ALA A 84 13.95 16.62 -15.16
C ALA A 84 14.15 15.92 -16.51
N ASP A 85 15.23 15.16 -16.63
CA ASP A 85 15.50 14.36 -17.82
C ASP A 85 14.60 13.12 -17.88
N VAL A 86 14.35 12.50 -16.71
CA VAL A 86 13.56 11.27 -16.57
C VAL A 86 12.64 11.35 -15.35
N PHE A 87 11.50 10.75 -15.46
CA PHE A 87 10.47 10.71 -14.42
C PHE A 87 10.13 9.27 -14.04
N ILE A 88 9.71 9.06 -12.79
CA ILE A 88 9.24 7.76 -12.32
C ILE A 88 7.90 7.95 -11.61
N ASP A 89 6.85 7.30 -12.11
CA ASP A 89 5.52 7.30 -11.51
C ASP A 89 5.41 6.19 -10.45
N THR A 90 5.32 6.59 -9.19
CA THR A 90 5.05 5.71 -8.06
C THR A 90 3.77 6.09 -7.32
N THR A 91 2.85 6.77 -7.98
CA THR A 91 1.60 7.27 -7.38
C THR A 91 0.63 6.16 -6.95
N GLY A 92 0.92 4.91 -7.29
CA GLY A 92 0.16 3.72 -6.91
C GLY A 92 -1.24 3.70 -7.52
N THR A 93 -2.17 3.02 -6.89
CA THR A 93 -3.53 2.83 -7.40
C THR A 93 -4.52 3.87 -6.88
N ALA A 94 -5.48 4.27 -7.70
CA ALA A 94 -6.61 5.06 -7.26
C ALA A 94 -7.64 4.19 -6.51
N GLY A 95 -8.36 4.78 -5.56
CA GLY A 95 -9.55 4.14 -4.99
C GLY A 95 -10.72 4.21 -5.98
N PRO A 96 -11.71 3.29 -5.86
CA PRO A 96 -12.91 3.35 -6.68
C PRO A 96 -13.74 4.59 -6.35
N ALA A 97 -14.25 5.24 -7.39
CA ALA A 97 -15.22 6.31 -7.22
C ALA A 97 -16.49 5.75 -6.54
N ALA A 98 -17.03 6.51 -5.60
CA ALA A 98 -18.29 6.18 -4.91
C ALA A 98 -18.30 4.81 -4.20
N ASN A 99 -17.15 4.33 -3.76
CA ASN A 99 -17.03 3.06 -3.01
C ASN A 99 -17.88 3.05 -1.74
N CYS A 100 -17.98 4.19 -1.05
CA CYS A 100 -18.83 4.37 0.12
C CYS A 100 -20.31 4.16 -0.19
N ASN A 101 -20.80 4.55 -1.36
CA ASN A 101 -22.18 4.33 -1.77
C ASN A 101 -22.48 2.85 -2.03
N LYS A 102 -21.48 2.10 -2.51
CA LYS A 102 -21.65 0.67 -2.81
C LYS A 102 -21.53 -0.20 -1.56
N TYR A 103 -20.64 0.15 -0.63
CA TYR A 103 -20.27 -0.70 0.51
C TYR A 103 -20.56 -0.05 1.88
N GLY A 104 -21.17 1.12 1.91
CA GLY A 104 -21.49 1.86 3.12
C GLY A 104 -20.32 2.68 3.63
N ASN A 105 -19.72 2.28 4.73
CA ASN A 105 -18.60 2.96 5.39
C ASN A 105 -17.24 2.74 4.70
N GLY A 106 -16.19 3.30 5.25
CA GLY A 106 -14.83 3.01 4.82
C GLY A 106 -14.12 4.20 4.19
N CYS A 107 -14.27 5.37 4.77
CA CYS A 107 -13.69 6.60 4.25
C CYS A 107 -12.21 6.80 4.56
N ALA A 108 -11.62 6.10 5.53
CA ALA A 108 -10.23 6.32 5.93
C ALA A 108 -9.24 6.17 4.77
N MET A 109 -9.33 5.07 4.03
CA MET A 109 -8.52 4.88 2.84
C MET A 109 -8.99 5.75 1.67
N CYS A 110 -10.25 6.16 1.66
CA CYS A 110 -10.81 7.02 0.63
C CYS A 110 -10.33 8.48 0.73
N VAL A 111 -9.96 8.98 1.90
CA VAL A 111 -9.38 10.33 2.07
C VAL A 111 -8.17 10.54 1.15
N LEU A 112 -7.35 9.52 0.96
CA LEU A 112 -6.18 9.59 0.09
C LEU A 112 -6.50 9.32 -1.38
N ARG A 113 -7.67 8.75 -1.72
CA ARG A 113 -7.96 8.17 -3.03
C ARG A 113 -9.28 8.61 -3.64
N CYS A 114 -10.20 9.15 -2.83
CA CYS A 114 -11.53 9.54 -3.28
C CYS A 114 -11.50 10.87 -4.04
N HIS A 115 -12.25 10.94 -5.13
CA HIS A 115 -12.40 12.16 -5.93
C HIS A 115 -12.98 13.33 -5.12
N SER A 116 -13.82 13.08 -4.13
CA SER A 116 -14.40 14.10 -3.25
C SER A 116 -13.33 14.85 -2.43
N PHE A 117 -12.20 14.22 -2.14
CA PHE A 117 -11.06 14.83 -1.44
C PHE A 117 -9.92 15.19 -2.39
N GLY A 118 -10.18 15.21 -3.69
CA GLY A 118 -9.21 15.59 -4.70
C GLY A 118 -8.39 14.44 -5.26
N GLY A 119 -8.86 13.21 -5.15
CA GLY A 119 -8.36 12.04 -5.85
C GLY A 119 -6.83 11.83 -5.90
N ARG A 120 -6.40 10.64 -6.20
CA ARG A 120 -4.99 10.38 -6.50
C ARG A 120 -4.67 10.89 -7.92
N VAL A 121 -3.58 11.61 -8.06
CA VAL A 121 -3.10 12.07 -9.37
C VAL A 121 -2.07 11.07 -9.88
N SER A 122 -2.30 10.53 -11.06
CA SER A 122 -1.35 9.69 -11.78
C SER A 122 -0.51 10.54 -12.72
N LEU A 123 0.81 10.43 -12.62
CA LEU A 123 1.73 11.08 -13.56
C LEU A 123 1.55 10.53 -14.97
N ALA A 124 1.44 9.21 -15.11
CA ALA A 124 1.22 8.55 -16.39
C ALA A 124 -0.10 9.01 -17.05
N ALA A 125 -1.20 9.07 -16.28
CA ALA A 125 -2.48 9.55 -16.80
C ALA A 125 -2.41 11.03 -17.22
N LYS A 126 -1.69 11.87 -16.50
CA LYS A 126 -1.44 13.27 -16.86
C LYS A 126 -0.61 13.40 -18.14
N ALA A 127 0.29 12.46 -18.38
CA ALA A 127 1.05 12.37 -19.64
C ALA A 127 0.25 11.75 -20.80
N GLY A 128 -1.05 11.51 -20.63
CA GLY A 128 -1.93 10.97 -21.69
C GLY A 128 -1.97 9.44 -21.78
N VAL A 129 -1.34 8.73 -20.86
CA VAL A 129 -1.34 7.26 -20.85
C VAL A 129 -2.67 6.74 -20.31
N LYS A 130 -3.30 5.83 -21.05
CA LYS A 130 -4.50 5.14 -20.59
C LYS A 130 -4.11 3.98 -19.68
N GLU A 131 -4.36 4.16 -18.39
CA GLU A 131 -4.09 3.13 -17.40
C GLU A 131 -5.05 1.95 -17.53
N MET A 132 -4.53 0.76 -17.23
CA MET A 132 -5.29 -0.48 -17.17
C MET A 132 -5.79 -0.70 -15.73
N ILE A 133 -7.02 -1.14 -15.58
CA ILE A 133 -7.58 -1.51 -14.28
C ILE A 133 -7.53 -3.02 -14.12
N GLY A 134 -6.88 -3.48 -13.05
CA GLY A 134 -6.81 -4.90 -12.71
C GLY A 134 -8.18 -5.49 -12.44
N ARG A 135 -8.41 -6.69 -12.95
CA ARG A 135 -9.63 -7.47 -12.74
C ARG A 135 -9.29 -8.84 -12.17
N LYS A 136 -10.21 -9.37 -11.38
CA LYS A 136 -10.19 -10.76 -10.94
C LYS A 136 -11.52 -11.40 -11.33
N GLY A 137 -11.51 -12.25 -12.36
CA GLY A 137 -12.74 -12.68 -13.03
C GLY A 137 -13.52 -11.48 -13.56
N ASP A 138 -14.81 -11.45 -13.29
CA ASP A 138 -15.69 -10.34 -13.69
C ASP A 138 -15.66 -9.14 -12.75
N GLN A 139 -14.94 -9.24 -11.64
CA GLN A 139 -14.86 -8.18 -10.65
C GLN A 139 -13.72 -7.22 -10.94
N THR A 140 -14.02 -5.92 -10.83
CA THR A 140 -13.00 -4.87 -10.87
C THR A 140 -12.49 -4.60 -9.45
N GLY A 141 -11.16 -4.61 -9.31
CA GLY A 141 -10.50 -4.49 -8.01
C GLY A 141 -10.42 -5.82 -7.25
N ALA A 142 -9.79 -5.77 -6.11
CA ALA A 142 -9.65 -6.91 -5.23
C ALA A 142 -9.57 -6.46 -3.76
N PHE A 143 -9.90 -7.35 -2.84
CA PHE A 143 -9.70 -7.07 -1.43
C PHE A 143 -8.22 -7.10 -1.09
N SER A 144 -7.75 -6.03 -0.47
CA SER A 144 -6.38 -5.86 -0.04
C SER A 144 -6.33 -5.04 1.23
N GLY A 145 -5.27 -5.19 1.98
CA GLY A 145 -5.03 -4.44 3.20
C GLY A 145 -5.38 -5.22 4.46
N SER A 146 -5.35 -4.50 5.55
CA SER A 146 -5.58 -5.00 6.91
C SER A 146 -6.24 -3.90 7.74
N CYS A 147 -6.96 -4.27 8.76
CA CYS A 147 -7.42 -3.35 9.78
C CYS A 147 -6.37 -3.21 10.87
N LYS A 148 -6.38 -2.11 11.59
CA LYS A 148 -5.48 -1.85 12.71
C LYS A 148 -6.28 -1.65 13.98
N LEU A 149 -5.95 -2.43 14.99
CA LEU A 149 -6.55 -2.34 16.32
C LEU A 149 -5.58 -1.64 17.28
N LEU A 150 -6.13 -0.87 18.17
CA LEU A 150 -5.40 -0.35 19.33
C LEU A 150 -5.02 -1.53 20.24
N LYS A 151 -3.73 -1.74 20.47
CA LYS A 151 -3.23 -2.85 21.29
C LYS A 151 -3.82 -2.87 22.70
N GLU A 152 -3.94 -1.72 23.32
CA GLU A 152 -4.50 -1.55 24.65
C GLU A 152 -6.00 -1.88 24.76
N SER A 153 -6.66 -2.09 23.62
CA SER A 153 -8.07 -2.51 23.59
C SER A 153 -8.26 -4.02 23.54
N LEU A 154 -7.19 -4.78 23.44
CA LEU A 154 -7.22 -6.23 23.47
C LEU A 154 -7.19 -6.78 24.90
N ASP A 155 -7.68 -8.01 25.07
CA ASP A 155 -7.51 -8.71 26.34
C ASP A 155 -6.03 -8.79 26.73
N PRO A 156 -5.69 -8.63 28.04
CA PRO A 156 -4.30 -8.66 28.49
C PRO A 156 -3.53 -9.94 28.15
N SER A 157 -4.18 -11.09 28.05
CA SER A 157 -3.53 -12.34 27.66
C SER A 157 -3.17 -12.31 26.18
N LEU A 158 -4.10 -11.89 25.34
CA LEU A 158 -3.90 -11.73 23.90
C LEU A 158 -2.82 -10.70 23.58
N LEU A 159 -2.84 -9.58 24.32
CA LEU A 159 -1.81 -8.54 24.21
C LEU A 159 -0.41 -9.07 24.58
N ARG A 160 -0.30 -9.89 25.65
CA ARG A 160 0.98 -10.50 26.02
C ARG A 160 1.49 -11.45 24.94
N THR A 161 0.64 -12.30 24.39
CA THR A 161 1.00 -13.18 23.28
C THR A 161 1.52 -12.38 22.09
N LEU A 162 0.77 -11.36 21.68
CA LEU A 162 1.14 -10.52 20.54
C LEU A 162 2.49 -9.80 20.76
N ASN A 163 2.73 -9.25 21.96
CA ASN A 163 3.98 -8.56 22.26
C ASN A 163 5.19 -9.49 22.37
N ASN A 164 5.00 -10.71 22.84
CA ASN A 164 6.10 -11.67 23.04
C ASN A 164 6.42 -12.47 21.77
N GLU A 165 5.39 -12.89 21.03
CA GLU A 165 5.52 -13.81 19.91
C GLU A 165 5.40 -13.09 18.55
N GLY A 166 4.98 -11.82 18.55
CA GLY A 166 4.77 -11.06 17.32
C GLY A 166 3.50 -11.42 16.57
N VAL A 167 2.89 -12.58 16.88
CA VAL A 167 1.69 -13.08 16.23
C VAL A 167 0.71 -13.62 17.27
N ALA A 168 -0.58 -13.46 17.00
CA ALA A 168 -1.63 -14.17 17.72
C ALA A 168 -2.68 -14.69 16.74
N VAL A 169 -3.08 -15.96 16.92
CA VAL A 169 -4.09 -16.63 16.09
C VAL A 169 -5.25 -17.02 17.00
N VAL A 170 -6.41 -16.44 16.77
CA VAL A 170 -7.61 -16.63 17.60
C VAL A 170 -8.72 -17.28 16.76
N PRO A 171 -9.22 -18.48 17.12
CA PRO A 171 -10.28 -19.13 16.40
C PRO A 171 -11.56 -18.29 16.34
N ILE A 172 -12.17 -18.21 15.18
CA ILE A 172 -13.47 -17.52 15.00
C ILE A 172 -14.59 -18.53 15.28
N PRO A 173 -15.54 -18.21 16.18
CA PRO A 173 -16.74 -19.04 16.36
C PRO A 173 -17.47 -19.23 15.03
N GLU A 174 -17.99 -20.44 14.78
CA GLU A 174 -18.56 -20.83 13.48
C GLU A 174 -19.60 -19.83 12.94
N LYS A 175 -20.46 -19.33 13.84
CA LYS A 175 -21.54 -18.38 13.52
C LYS A 175 -21.03 -16.99 13.10
N LEU A 176 -19.76 -16.68 13.35
CA LEU A 176 -19.12 -15.36 13.06
C LEU A 176 -18.16 -15.44 11.88
N LYS A 177 -17.96 -16.61 11.27
CA LYS A 177 -17.08 -16.76 10.11
C LYS A 177 -17.64 -16.01 8.91
N LEU A 178 -16.77 -15.24 8.27
CA LEU A 178 -17.08 -14.49 7.06
C LEU A 178 -16.64 -15.31 5.84
N THR A 179 -17.50 -16.21 5.37
CA THR A 179 -17.18 -17.14 4.28
C THR A 179 -17.15 -16.49 2.90
N GLY A 180 -16.44 -17.15 1.96
CA GLY A 180 -16.44 -16.77 0.54
C GLY A 180 -15.56 -15.58 0.17
N LYS A 181 -14.73 -15.07 1.09
CA LYS A 181 -13.88 -13.90 0.86
C LYS A 181 -12.47 -14.21 0.41
N LEU A 182 -12.02 -15.44 0.55
CA LEU A 182 -10.68 -15.85 0.14
C LEU A 182 -10.46 -15.67 -1.37
N SER A 183 -11.45 -16.00 -2.18
CA SER A 183 -11.37 -15.94 -3.64
C SER A 183 -11.18 -14.53 -4.19
N ILE A 184 -11.58 -13.49 -3.45
CA ILE A 184 -11.51 -12.09 -3.89
C ILE A 184 -10.31 -11.33 -3.32
N LYS A 185 -9.45 -11.99 -2.51
CA LYS A 185 -8.21 -11.38 -2.02
C LYS A 185 -7.24 -11.08 -3.16
N ALA A 186 -6.60 -9.93 -3.12
CA ALA A 186 -5.55 -9.55 -4.06
C ALA A 186 -4.31 -10.44 -3.89
N CYS A 187 -3.84 -10.58 -2.65
CA CYS A 187 -2.70 -11.43 -2.33
C CYS A 187 -3.16 -12.85 -2.05
N GLN A 188 -2.83 -13.78 -2.94
CA GLN A 188 -3.24 -15.19 -2.85
C GLN A 188 -2.53 -15.93 -1.70
N GLN A 189 -1.37 -15.46 -1.27
CA GLN A 189 -0.64 -15.98 -0.11
C GLN A 189 -1.48 -15.94 1.17
N TYR A 190 -2.40 -14.97 1.28
CA TYR A 190 -3.33 -14.85 2.39
C TYR A 190 -4.75 -15.33 2.06
N ALA A 191 -4.93 -16.02 0.95
CA ALA A 191 -6.20 -16.66 0.58
C ALA A 191 -6.25 -18.11 1.08
N LEU A 192 -5.81 -18.33 2.32
CA LEU A 192 -5.76 -19.64 2.97
C LEU A 192 -6.96 -19.82 3.92
N PRO A 193 -7.45 -21.08 4.09
CA PRO A 193 -8.56 -21.37 5.00
C PRO A 193 -8.32 -20.88 6.44
N GLU A 194 -7.08 -20.85 6.88
CA GLU A 194 -6.67 -20.35 8.20
C GLU A 194 -7.12 -18.91 8.44
N PHE A 195 -7.11 -18.05 7.40
CA PHE A 195 -7.59 -16.68 7.50
C PHE A 195 -9.12 -16.52 7.43
N GLU A 196 -9.84 -17.59 7.09
CA GLU A 196 -11.29 -17.64 7.18
C GLU A 196 -11.75 -18.17 8.54
N ASN A 197 -10.94 -19.08 9.12
CA ASN A 197 -11.24 -19.75 10.37
C ASN A 197 -10.72 -19.03 11.61
N ASN A 198 -9.76 -18.09 11.46
CA ASN A 198 -9.10 -17.43 12.58
C ASN A 198 -8.97 -15.92 12.34
N VAL A 199 -8.98 -15.18 13.43
CA VAL A 199 -8.43 -13.83 13.49
C VAL A 199 -6.91 -13.99 13.66
N VAL A 200 -6.14 -13.55 12.67
CA VAL A 200 -4.69 -13.51 12.75
C VAL A 200 -4.25 -12.07 12.98
N LEU A 201 -3.57 -11.82 14.10
CA LEU A 201 -2.98 -10.54 14.45
C LEU A 201 -1.47 -10.59 14.29
N LEU A 202 -0.89 -9.53 13.74
CA LEU A 202 0.54 -9.30 13.68
C LEU A 202 0.91 -8.04 14.46
N ASP A 203 2.01 -8.08 15.18
CA ASP A 203 2.57 -6.91 15.83
C ASP A 203 3.37 -6.06 14.85
N THR A 204 2.81 -4.92 14.48
CA THR A 204 3.48 -3.93 13.62
C THR A 204 3.52 -2.56 14.29
N GLY A 205 3.67 -2.53 15.64
CA GLY A 205 3.52 -1.36 16.49
C GLY A 205 2.08 -1.17 16.97
N HIS A 206 1.12 -1.58 16.19
CA HIS A 206 -0.29 -1.78 16.51
C HIS A 206 -0.68 -3.24 16.22
N ALA A 207 -1.84 -3.66 16.67
CA ALA A 207 -2.35 -5.00 16.36
C ALA A 207 -2.94 -4.99 14.94
N LYS A 208 -2.16 -5.50 13.98
CA LYS A 208 -2.56 -5.58 12.57
C LYS A 208 -3.42 -6.83 12.37
N LEU A 209 -4.70 -6.63 12.16
CA LEU A 209 -5.64 -7.70 11.82
C LEU A 209 -5.50 -8.04 10.33
N MET A 210 -5.13 -9.28 10.02
CA MET A 210 -4.83 -9.75 8.66
C MET A 210 -6.07 -9.98 7.79
N THR A 211 -7.23 -9.56 8.27
CA THR A 211 -8.48 -9.54 7.52
C THR A 211 -8.72 -8.14 6.96
N PRO A 212 -9.09 -8.00 5.68
CA PRO A 212 -9.30 -6.69 5.06
C PRO A 212 -10.38 -5.85 5.72
N PHE A 213 -11.41 -6.48 6.24
CA PHE A 213 -12.44 -5.83 7.04
C PHE A 213 -13.10 -6.85 7.96
N TYR A 214 -13.55 -6.37 9.12
CA TYR A 214 -14.35 -7.13 10.07
C TYR A 214 -15.26 -6.15 10.80
N PRO A 215 -16.60 -6.34 10.85
CA PRO A 215 -17.47 -5.47 11.62
C PRO A 215 -17.06 -5.48 13.09
N ILE A 216 -16.95 -4.30 13.70
CA ILE A 216 -16.42 -4.22 15.07
C ILE A 216 -17.32 -4.92 16.10
N ASP A 217 -18.63 -4.86 15.89
CA ASP A 217 -19.59 -5.50 16.80
C ASP A 217 -19.51 -7.03 16.73
N GLU A 218 -19.24 -7.60 15.55
CA GLU A 218 -18.98 -9.03 15.38
C GLU A 218 -17.61 -9.42 15.94
N LEU A 219 -16.59 -8.60 15.73
CA LEU A 219 -15.26 -8.83 16.26
C LEU A 219 -15.28 -8.92 17.79
N ARG A 220 -16.05 -8.06 18.46
CA ARG A 220 -16.21 -8.04 19.92
C ARG A 220 -16.92 -9.27 20.50
N LEU A 221 -17.54 -10.09 19.68
CA LEU A 221 -18.12 -11.38 20.09
C LEU A 221 -17.08 -12.51 20.10
N ILE A 222 -15.86 -12.26 19.65
CA ILE A 222 -14.77 -13.23 19.66
C ILE A 222 -13.99 -13.06 20.97
N PRO A 223 -13.67 -14.18 21.70
CA PRO A 223 -12.91 -14.12 22.92
C PRO A 223 -11.59 -13.37 22.78
N GLY A 224 -11.33 -12.43 23.69
CA GLY A 224 -10.15 -11.57 23.69
C GLY A 224 -10.29 -10.24 22.94
N PHE A 225 -11.45 -10.04 22.27
CA PHE A 225 -11.74 -8.81 21.51
C PHE A 225 -12.92 -8.00 22.08
N GLU A 226 -13.41 -8.32 23.25
CA GLU A 226 -14.63 -7.72 23.82
C GLU A 226 -14.58 -6.18 23.89
N ASN A 227 -13.40 -5.62 24.11
CA ASN A 227 -13.16 -4.18 24.17
C ASN A 227 -12.42 -3.65 22.92
N ALA A 228 -12.28 -4.45 21.88
CA ALA A 228 -11.51 -4.10 20.71
C ALA A 228 -11.96 -2.77 20.10
N ARG A 229 -10.99 -1.96 19.70
CA ARG A 229 -11.21 -0.70 19.00
C ARG A 229 -10.26 -0.60 17.80
N TYR A 230 -10.78 -0.15 16.70
CA TYR A 230 -9.93 0.22 15.58
C TYR A 230 -9.20 1.54 15.87
N GLU A 231 -7.96 1.69 15.41
CA GLU A 231 -7.23 2.97 15.43
C GLU A 231 -7.95 4.05 14.65
N ASP A 232 -8.62 3.63 13.57
CA ASP A 232 -9.41 4.47 12.72
C ASP A 232 -10.88 4.03 12.83
N PRO A 233 -11.80 4.93 13.22
CA PRO A 233 -13.21 4.59 13.42
C PRO A 233 -13.91 4.08 12.15
N TYR A 234 -13.33 4.31 10.96
CA TYR A 234 -13.86 3.81 9.69
C TYR A 234 -13.20 2.51 9.22
N SER A 235 -12.22 1.99 9.95
CA SER A 235 -11.65 0.66 9.71
C SER A 235 -12.68 -0.44 9.92
N GLY A 236 -12.43 -1.60 9.34
CA GLY A 236 -13.37 -2.74 9.41
C GLY A 236 -14.52 -2.68 8.42
N GLY A 237 -14.76 -1.56 7.78
CA GLY A 237 -15.75 -1.45 6.71
C GLY A 237 -15.26 -2.05 5.39
N MET A 238 -16.18 -2.68 4.67
CA MET A 238 -15.90 -3.35 3.40
C MET A 238 -15.30 -2.40 2.36
N GLY A 239 -15.74 -1.15 2.34
CA GLY A 239 -15.26 -0.11 1.43
C GLY A 239 -13.80 0.26 1.60
N ASN A 240 -13.22 0.10 2.78
CA ASN A 240 -11.80 0.37 3.05
C ASN A 240 -10.84 -0.61 2.38
N SER A 241 -11.34 -1.76 2.02
CA SER A 241 -10.52 -2.93 1.68
C SER A 241 -10.49 -3.21 0.19
N ILE A 242 -11.27 -2.49 -0.61
CA ILE A 242 -11.27 -2.67 -2.06
C ILE A 242 -10.27 -1.72 -2.69
N ARG A 243 -9.30 -2.31 -3.39
CA ARG A 243 -8.31 -1.58 -4.19
C ARG A 243 -8.57 -1.77 -5.66
N TYR A 244 -8.54 -0.66 -6.39
CA TYR A 244 -8.39 -0.69 -7.85
C TYR A 244 -6.90 -0.67 -8.16
N MET A 245 -6.43 -1.71 -8.79
CA MET A 245 -5.07 -1.75 -9.28
C MET A 245 -5.01 -1.07 -10.65
N GLY A 246 -4.80 0.24 -10.64
CA GLY A 246 -4.51 1.01 -11.85
C GLY A 246 -3.05 0.86 -12.22
N MET A 247 -2.79 0.23 -13.35
CA MET A 247 -1.44 -0.04 -13.84
C MET A 247 -1.16 0.80 -15.06
N SER A 248 0.06 1.27 -15.21
CA SER A 248 0.51 1.85 -16.45
C SER A 248 0.94 0.75 -17.42
N PRO A 249 0.50 0.75 -18.69
CA PRO A 249 1.10 -0.11 -19.71
C PRO A 249 2.60 0.19 -19.78
N ARG A 250 3.41 -0.83 -19.72
CA ARG A 250 4.85 -0.70 -19.60
C ARG A 250 5.57 -1.92 -20.19
N ASN A 251 6.84 -1.78 -20.54
CA ASN A 251 7.71 -2.89 -20.91
C ASN A 251 8.37 -3.53 -19.68
N ASP A 252 9.20 -4.54 -19.88
CA ASP A 252 9.89 -5.28 -18.80
C ASP A 252 10.96 -4.45 -18.09
N ALA A 253 11.46 -3.38 -18.71
CA ALA A 253 12.33 -2.40 -18.08
C ALA A 253 11.57 -1.39 -17.19
N LEU A 254 10.27 -1.57 -17.02
CA LEU A 254 9.35 -0.67 -16.30
C LEU A 254 9.20 0.72 -16.96
N LYS A 255 9.57 0.86 -18.21
CA LYS A 255 9.34 2.06 -19.01
C LYS A 255 7.88 2.09 -19.45
N VAL A 256 7.21 3.21 -19.19
CA VAL A 256 5.80 3.41 -19.56
C VAL A 256 5.66 3.55 -21.08
N GLU A 257 4.71 2.81 -21.66
CA GLU A 257 4.45 2.85 -23.10
C GLU A 257 3.84 4.19 -23.52
N GLY A 258 4.30 4.70 -24.64
CA GLY A 258 3.82 5.97 -25.21
C GLY A 258 4.47 7.24 -24.59
N VAL A 259 5.35 7.10 -23.60
CA VAL A 259 6.12 8.22 -23.03
C VAL A 259 7.61 7.86 -22.97
N GLU A 260 8.43 8.68 -23.61
CA GLU A 260 9.83 8.36 -23.83
C GLU A 260 10.69 8.36 -22.57
N ASN A 261 10.39 9.22 -21.60
CA ASN A 261 11.20 9.44 -20.40
C ASN A 261 10.43 9.18 -19.10
N LEU A 262 9.45 8.27 -19.14
CA LEU A 262 8.67 7.90 -17.97
C LEU A 262 8.84 6.41 -17.64
N TYR A 263 9.16 6.14 -16.39
CA TYR A 263 9.16 4.80 -15.79
C TYR A 263 8.06 4.70 -14.73
N CYS A 264 7.75 3.49 -14.27
CA CYS A 264 6.82 3.28 -13.19
C CYS A 264 7.32 2.23 -12.19
N GLY A 265 6.89 2.35 -10.94
CA GLY A 265 7.25 1.44 -9.86
C GLY A 265 6.09 1.21 -8.88
N GLY A 266 6.24 0.23 -8.00
CA GLY A 266 5.21 -0.14 -7.04
C GLY A 266 3.95 -0.68 -7.72
N GLU A 267 2.78 -0.40 -7.16
CA GLU A 267 1.50 -0.85 -7.69
C GLU A 267 1.22 -0.35 -9.12
N LYS A 268 1.88 0.71 -9.57
CA LYS A 268 1.81 1.19 -10.96
C LYS A 268 2.43 0.24 -11.97
N ALA A 269 3.44 -0.50 -11.56
CA ALA A 269 4.19 -1.40 -12.44
C ALA A 269 3.48 -2.73 -12.74
N GLY A 270 2.43 -3.07 -11.99
CA GLY A 270 1.72 -4.33 -12.22
C GLY A 270 0.83 -4.76 -11.07
N LEU A 271 0.39 -6.04 -11.11
CA LEU A 271 -0.46 -6.65 -10.09
C LEU A 271 0.33 -7.05 -8.82
N LEU A 272 1.43 -6.38 -8.56
CA LEU A 272 2.30 -6.62 -7.41
C LEU A 272 1.86 -5.74 -6.25
N VAL A 273 1.57 -6.36 -5.11
CA VAL A 273 1.09 -5.67 -3.91
C VAL A 273 1.97 -6.08 -2.73
N GLY A 274 2.74 -5.15 -2.22
CA GLY A 274 3.60 -5.37 -1.06
C GLY A 274 4.75 -4.39 -1.01
N HIS A 275 5.40 -4.31 0.15
CA HIS A 275 6.56 -3.45 0.33
C HIS A 275 7.78 -3.97 -0.44
N THR A 276 8.00 -5.28 -0.42
CA THR A 276 9.10 -5.92 -1.15
C THR A 276 9.00 -5.65 -2.65
N GLU A 277 7.82 -5.84 -3.22
CA GLU A 277 7.54 -5.60 -4.64
C GLU A 277 7.72 -4.12 -5.00
N ALA A 278 7.29 -3.22 -4.12
CA ALA A 278 7.46 -1.78 -4.31
C ALA A 278 8.95 -1.38 -4.30
N ILE A 279 9.74 -1.93 -3.38
CA ILE A 279 11.19 -1.69 -3.31
C ILE A 279 11.89 -2.26 -4.55
N CYS A 280 11.59 -3.50 -4.94
CA CYS A 280 12.21 -4.13 -6.09
C CYS A 280 11.89 -3.39 -7.40
N THR A 281 10.62 -3.12 -7.66
CA THR A 281 10.20 -2.41 -8.89
C THR A 281 10.69 -0.97 -8.90
N GLY A 282 10.63 -0.27 -7.76
CA GLY A 282 11.18 1.08 -7.62
C GLY A 282 12.68 1.13 -7.89
N THR A 283 13.42 0.13 -7.41
CA THR A 283 14.87 0.00 -7.66
C THR A 283 15.17 -0.23 -9.13
N VAL A 284 14.45 -1.13 -9.79
CA VAL A 284 14.63 -1.41 -11.24
C VAL A 284 14.29 -0.18 -12.06
N ALA A 285 13.17 0.47 -11.78
CA ALA A 285 12.76 1.70 -12.45
C ALA A 285 13.79 2.82 -12.27
N GLY A 286 14.30 3.00 -11.03
CA GLY A 286 15.34 3.97 -10.71
C GLY A 286 16.66 3.71 -11.44
N TYR A 287 17.10 2.45 -11.46
CA TYR A 287 18.30 2.07 -12.20
C TYR A 287 18.17 2.39 -13.69
N ASN A 288 17.08 1.96 -14.33
CA ASN A 288 16.85 2.18 -15.75
C ASN A 288 16.68 3.66 -16.09
N ALA A 289 16.02 4.43 -15.23
CA ALA A 289 15.91 5.88 -15.37
C ALA A 289 17.29 6.57 -15.36
N VAL A 290 18.17 6.17 -14.45
CA VAL A 290 19.55 6.69 -14.39
C VAL A 290 20.35 6.30 -15.64
N GLN A 291 20.22 5.05 -16.14
CA GLN A 291 20.89 4.66 -17.39
C GLN A 291 20.41 5.50 -18.57
N MET A 292 19.10 5.72 -18.67
CA MET A 292 18.54 6.59 -19.70
C MET A 292 19.08 8.03 -19.62
N ALA A 293 19.08 8.62 -18.41
CA ALA A 293 19.59 9.98 -18.21
C ALA A 293 21.09 10.13 -18.58
N LYS A 294 21.86 9.04 -18.45
CA LYS A 294 23.27 8.99 -18.85
C LYS A 294 23.50 8.68 -20.35
N GLY A 295 22.44 8.60 -21.14
CA GLY A 295 22.53 8.28 -22.57
C GLY A 295 22.72 6.79 -22.87
N GLY A 296 22.51 5.91 -21.89
CA GLY A 296 22.43 4.45 -22.10
C GLY A 296 21.19 4.07 -22.88
N LYS A 297 21.32 3.08 -23.75
CA LYS A 297 20.22 2.47 -24.50
C LYS A 297 19.55 1.38 -23.69
#